data_231f73215d1eb4a49474706f9869cf05
#
_entry.id   231f73215d1eb4a49474706f9869cf05
#
_cell.length_a   1.000
_cell.length_b   1.000
_cell.length_c   1.000
_cell.angle_alpha   90.00
_cell.angle_beta   90.00
_cell.angle_gamma   90.00
#
_symmetry.space_group_name_H-M   'P 1'
#
loop_
_entity.id
_entity.type
_entity.pdbx_description
1 polymer ?
#
loop_
_entity_poly.entity_id
_entity_poly.type
_entity_poly.pdbx_seq_one_letter_code
_entity_poly.pdbx_strand_id
1 'polypeptide(L)'
;MLNQYKKQWRQRPFRSPHHSASLTAMVGGGAIPGPVKFRWRITACFFLDELPEFERRTLDALREPIESGQIHLSRTRAKITYPARFQLVAAMNPSPTGHYQGNHNRCTPEQTLRYLNRLSGPFLDRFDLSLEIPLPPPRHFE
;
A
#
# COMPACT_ATOMS: atom_id res chain seq x y z
N MET A 1 -5.09 11.16 29.42
CA MET A 1 -4.58 10.44 28.23
C MET A 1 -5.16 9.05 27.98
N LEU A 2 -5.71 8.34 28.97
CA LEU A 2 -6.27 6.98 28.81
C LEU A 2 -7.67 6.93 28.13
N ASN A 3 -8.41 8.01 28.10
CA ASN A 3 -9.79 8.01 27.59
C ASN A 3 -9.93 8.07 26.05
N GLN A 4 -8.91 8.54 25.34
CA GLN A 4 -8.92 8.54 23.86
C GLN A 4 -8.72 7.13 23.27
N TYR A 5 -8.04 6.24 24.01
CA TYR A 5 -7.78 4.88 23.55
C TYR A 5 -8.98 3.95 23.66
N LYS A 6 -9.93 4.24 24.57
CA LYS A 6 -11.13 3.41 24.77
C LYS A 6 -12.14 3.50 23.62
N LYS A 7 -12.19 4.61 22.89
CA LYS A 7 -13.15 4.80 21.77
C LYS A 7 -12.72 4.09 20.47
N GLN A 8 -11.45 3.75 20.31
CA GLN A 8 -10.90 3.19 19.06
C GLN A 8 -10.54 1.70 19.13
N TRP A 9 -10.73 1.02 20.24
CA TRP A 9 -10.25 -0.35 20.42
C TRP A 9 -10.95 -1.40 19.53
N ARG A 10 -12.11 -1.06 18.97
CA ARG A 10 -12.86 -1.90 18.02
C ARG A 10 -12.74 -1.44 16.56
N GLN A 11 -12.07 -0.33 16.31
CA GLN A 11 -11.89 0.15 14.94
C GLN A 11 -10.56 -0.39 14.39
N ARG A 12 -10.63 -1.00 13.22
CA ARG A 12 -9.43 -1.43 12.52
C ARG A 12 -8.63 -0.20 12.10
N PRO A 13 -7.35 -0.08 12.44
CA PRO A 13 -6.54 1.07 12.03
C PRO A 13 -6.46 1.14 10.50
N PHE A 14 -6.81 2.29 9.95
CA PHE A 14 -6.63 2.60 8.54
C PHE A 14 -5.36 3.45 8.36
N ARG A 15 -4.55 3.11 7.36
CA ARG A 15 -3.32 3.80 7.01
C ARG A 15 -3.25 4.02 5.51
N SER A 16 -3.01 5.27 5.11
CA SER A 16 -2.73 5.65 3.74
C SER A 16 -1.37 6.35 3.70
N PRO A 17 -0.26 5.58 3.63
CA PRO A 17 1.06 6.16 3.53
C PRO A 17 1.24 6.83 2.18
N HIS A 18 1.95 7.95 2.16
CA HIS A 18 2.37 8.60 0.93
C HIS A 18 3.37 7.69 0.17
N HIS A 19 3.38 7.73 -1.15
CA HIS A 19 4.26 6.88 -1.98
C HIS A 19 5.76 7.05 -1.68
N SER A 20 6.19 8.20 -1.13
CA SER A 20 7.57 8.42 -0.67
C SER A 20 7.91 7.77 0.68
N ALA A 21 6.93 7.12 1.33
CA ALA A 21 7.17 6.48 2.62
C ALA A 21 8.09 5.26 2.48
N SER A 22 9.14 5.21 3.29
CA SER A 22 9.99 4.02 3.35
C SER A 22 9.26 2.83 3.96
N LEU A 23 9.69 1.61 3.63
CA LEU A 23 9.18 0.38 4.25
C LEU A 23 9.17 0.48 5.78
N THR A 24 10.25 1.00 6.37
CA THR A 24 10.37 1.19 7.82
C THR A 24 9.29 2.12 8.37
N ALA A 25 8.93 3.17 7.63
CA ALA A 25 7.83 4.07 8.02
C ALA A 25 6.47 3.38 7.90
N MET A 26 6.28 2.56 6.86
CA MET A 26 5.05 1.82 6.62
C MET A 26 4.80 0.74 7.68
N VAL A 27 5.81 -0.06 7.98
CA VAL A 27 5.71 -1.17 8.94
C VAL A 27 6.08 -0.81 10.37
N GLY A 28 6.62 0.40 10.60
CA GLY A 28 6.88 0.94 11.93
C GLY A 28 8.20 0.66 12.56
N GLY A 29 9.22 1.03 11.89
CA GLY A 29 10.57 1.01 12.44
C GLY A 29 11.06 2.39 12.88
N GLY A 30 10.51 2.99 13.94
CA GLY A 30 11.16 4.12 14.62
C GLY A 30 12.41 3.68 15.38
N ALA A 31 13.19 4.65 15.90
CA ALA A 31 14.46 4.39 16.62
C ALA A 31 14.28 3.46 17.83
N ILE A 32 13.08 3.42 18.42
CA ILE A 32 12.70 2.50 19.51
C ILE A 32 11.36 1.88 19.12
N PRO A 33 11.30 0.58 18.80
CA PRO A 33 10.02 -0.12 18.60
C PRO A 33 9.34 -0.26 19.97
N GLY A 34 8.48 0.67 20.31
CA GLY A 34 7.66 0.53 21.51
C GLY A 34 6.56 -0.53 21.27
N PRO A 35 6.29 -1.42 22.23
CA PRO A 35 5.28 -2.46 22.10
C PRO A 35 3.87 -1.90 21.82
N VAL A 36 3.62 -0.65 22.18
CA VAL A 36 2.32 0.02 21.99
C VAL A 36 2.07 0.41 20.53
N LYS A 37 3.08 0.85 19.78
CA LYS A 37 2.91 1.25 18.37
C LYS A 37 2.68 0.06 17.44
N PHE A 38 3.15 -1.10 17.84
CA PHE A 38 3.08 -2.34 17.04
C PHE A 38 1.75 -3.06 17.17
N ARG A 39 1.14 -3.02 18.36
CA ARG A 39 -0.16 -3.67 18.60
C ARG A 39 -1.28 -3.16 17.69
N TRP A 40 -1.15 -1.95 17.16
CA TRP A 40 -2.11 -1.32 16.27
C TRP A 40 -1.97 -1.72 14.79
N ARG A 41 -0.91 -2.43 14.45
CA ARG A 41 -0.57 -2.78 13.06
C ARG A 41 -0.90 -4.22 12.68
N ILE A 42 -1.19 -5.05 13.66
CA ILE A 42 -1.48 -6.48 13.45
C ILE A 42 -2.76 -6.69 12.64
N THR A 43 -3.67 -5.71 12.62
CA THR A 43 -4.96 -5.80 11.90
C THR A 43 -5.29 -4.52 11.14
N ALA A 44 -4.28 -3.77 10.71
CA ALA A 44 -4.48 -2.53 9.97
C ALA A 44 -4.96 -2.81 8.54
N CYS A 45 -5.68 -1.84 7.97
CA CYS A 45 -5.88 -1.73 6.54
C CYS A 45 -4.87 -0.71 6.00
N PHE A 46 -4.06 -1.13 5.04
CA PHE A 46 -3.18 -0.26 4.28
C PHE A 46 -3.83 0.05 2.94
N PHE A 47 -3.98 1.32 2.66
CA PHE A 47 -4.41 1.82 1.36
C PHE A 47 -3.23 2.49 0.66
N LEU A 48 -2.82 1.94 -0.47
CA LEU A 48 -1.75 2.46 -1.31
C LEU A 48 -2.38 3.11 -2.53
N ASP A 49 -2.47 4.43 -2.53
CA ASP A 49 -2.89 5.19 -3.68
C ASP A 49 -1.72 5.45 -4.62
N GLU A 50 -1.98 5.58 -5.92
CA GLU A 50 -0.96 5.77 -6.94
C GLU A 50 0.12 4.67 -6.88
N LEU A 51 -0.30 3.41 -6.83
CA LEU A 51 0.58 2.26 -6.59
C LEU A 51 1.89 2.27 -7.40
N PRO A 52 1.92 2.61 -8.71
CA PRO A 52 3.16 2.64 -9.50
C PRO A 52 4.15 3.76 -9.12
N GLU A 53 3.75 4.70 -8.29
CA GLU A 53 4.64 5.78 -7.79
C GLU A 53 5.45 5.36 -6.57
N PHE A 54 5.08 4.24 -5.93
CA PHE A 54 5.89 3.69 -4.83
C PHE A 54 7.20 3.10 -5.36
N GLU A 55 8.25 3.23 -4.56
CA GLU A 55 9.53 2.59 -4.86
C GLU A 55 9.35 1.07 -4.91
N ARG A 56 9.80 0.44 -6.02
CA ARG A 56 9.67 -1.01 -6.25
C ARG A 56 10.20 -1.84 -5.09
N ARG A 57 11.34 -1.46 -4.51
CA ARG A 57 11.93 -2.15 -3.35
C ARG A 57 11.00 -2.14 -2.14
N THR A 58 10.26 -1.05 -1.94
CA THR A 58 9.29 -0.93 -0.84
C THR A 58 8.11 -1.85 -1.06
N LEU A 59 7.58 -1.93 -2.30
CA LEU A 59 6.48 -2.83 -2.64
C LEU A 59 6.91 -4.30 -2.55
N ASP A 60 8.06 -4.66 -3.10
CA ASP A 60 8.57 -6.03 -3.04
C ASP A 60 8.84 -6.49 -1.60
N ALA A 61 9.24 -5.57 -0.73
CA ALA A 61 9.43 -5.88 0.69
C ALA A 61 8.12 -6.08 1.48
N LEU A 62 6.97 -5.64 0.95
CA LEU A 62 5.66 -5.94 1.53
C LEU A 62 5.19 -7.38 1.24
N ARG A 63 5.80 -8.05 0.26
CA ARG A 63 5.43 -9.43 -0.10
C ARG A 63 5.61 -10.40 1.07
N GLU A 64 6.75 -10.35 1.74
CA GLU A 64 7.02 -11.22 2.88
C GLU A 64 5.96 -11.10 3.98
N PRO A 65 5.63 -9.90 4.50
CA PRO A 65 4.58 -9.76 5.51
C PRO A 65 3.18 -10.11 5.01
N ILE A 66 2.87 -9.94 3.73
CA ILE A 66 1.59 -10.36 3.16
C ILE A 66 1.48 -11.88 3.19
N GLU A 67 2.54 -12.60 2.81
CA GLU A 67 2.58 -14.05 2.72
C GLU A 67 2.70 -14.73 4.09
N SER A 68 3.65 -14.28 4.90
CA SER A 68 3.99 -14.92 6.17
C SER A 68 3.13 -14.42 7.35
N GLY A 69 2.51 -13.27 7.21
CA GLY A 69 1.86 -12.57 8.32
C GLY A 69 2.85 -12.07 9.38
N GLN A 70 4.14 -11.94 9.04
CA GLN A 70 5.21 -11.55 9.94
C GLN A 70 6.16 -10.56 9.26
N ILE A 71 6.79 -9.72 10.07
CA ILE A 71 7.86 -8.82 9.63
C ILE A 71 9.10 -9.12 10.45
N HIS A 72 10.19 -9.35 9.74
CA HIS A 72 11.50 -9.54 10.33
C HIS A 72 12.32 -8.25 10.27
N LEU A 73 12.59 -7.66 11.42
CA LEU A 73 13.45 -6.49 11.52
C LEU A 73 14.81 -6.92 12.06
N SER A 74 15.83 -6.84 11.20
CA SER A 74 17.21 -7.04 11.60
C SER A 74 17.85 -5.71 11.95
N ARG A 75 18.34 -5.57 13.16
CA ARG A 75 19.13 -4.41 13.64
C ARG A 75 20.41 -4.88 14.27
N THR A 76 21.36 -3.96 14.39
CA THR A 76 22.74 -4.22 14.88
C THR A 76 22.81 -5.01 16.18
N ARG A 77 21.76 -5.01 17.01
CA ARG A 77 21.74 -5.66 18.33
C ARG A 77 20.60 -6.66 18.55
N ALA A 78 19.65 -6.78 17.61
CA ALA A 78 18.53 -7.72 17.78
C ALA A 78 17.83 -8.04 16.46
N LYS A 79 17.50 -9.31 16.28
CA LYS A 79 16.52 -9.77 15.28
C LYS A 79 15.17 -9.86 15.98
N ILE A 80 14.21 -9.07 15.52
CA ILE A 80 12.89 -9.03 16.13
C ILE A 80 11.87 -9.38 15.07
N THR A 81 11.00 -10.35 15.37
CA THR A 81 9.90 -10.76 14.52
C THR A 81 8.59 -10.21 15.09
N TYR A 82 7.82 -9.58 14.25
CA TYR A 82 6.52 -9.05 14.64
C TYR A 82 5.40 -9.63 13.80
N PRO A 83 4.24 -9.95 14.38
CA PRO A 83 3.07 -10.31 13.59
C PRO A 83 2.59 -9.11 12.77
N ALA A 84 2.27 -9.35 11.50
CA ALA A 84 1.87 -8.32 10.54
C ALA A 84 0.73 -8.80 9.66
N ARG A 85 -0.43 -9.04 10.25
CA ARG A 85 -1.65 -9.38 9.52
C ARG A 85 -2.39 -8.10 9.18
N PHE A 86 -2.26 -7.64 7.95
CA PHE A 86 -2.95 -6.46 7.46
C PHE A 86 -3.70 -6.76 6.17
N GLN A 87 -4.73 -5.99 5.90
CA GLN A 87 -5.40 -5.97 4.62
C GLN A 87 -4.71 -4.93 3.75
N LEU A 88 -4.32 -5.32 2.54
CA LEU A 88 -3.78 -4.41 1.54
C LEU A 88 -4.87 -4.05 0.55
N VAL A 89 -5.09 -2.76 0.36
CA VAL A 89 -5.93 -2.19 -0.68
C VAL A 89 -5.05 -1.23 -1.47
N ALA A 90 -5.09 -1.31 -2.78
CA ALA A 90 -4.32 -0.43 -3.63
C ALA A 90 -5.19 0.17 -4.73
N ALA A 91 -4.86 1.38 -5.13
CA ALA A 91 -5.46 2.03 -6.28
C ALA A 91 -4.36 2.49 -7.25
N MET A 92 -4.66 2.44 -8.53
CA MET A 92 -3.77 2.94 -9.56
C MET A 92 -4.57 3.39 -10.79
N ASN A 93 -4.01 4.34 -11.50
CA ASN A 93 -4.51 4.70 -12.81
C ASN A 93 -4.00 3.70 -13.87
N PRO A 94 -4.73 3.50 -14.97
CA PRO A 94 -4.32 2.59 -16.04
C PRO A 94 -3.11 3.09 -16.85
N SER A 95 -2.79 4.38 -16.75
CA SER A 95 -1.67 5.03 -17.43
C SER A 95 -1.22 6.25 -16.65
N PRO A 96 -0.04 6.83 -16.93
CA PRO A 96 0.43 8.07 -16.28
C PRO A 96 -0.53 9.26 -16.44
N THR A 97 -1.36 9.28 -17.47
CA THR A 97 -2.35 10.35 -17.72
C THR A 97 -3.75 9.99 -17.22
N GLY A 98 -3.93 8.83 -16.59
CA GLY A 98 -5.21 8.38 -16.05
C GLY A 98 -6.18 7.78 -17.07
N HIS A 99 -5.82 7.70 -18.35
CA HIS A 99 -6.69 7.22 -19.42
C HIS A 99 -6.02 6.12 -20.24
N TYR A 100 -6.76 5.07 -20.54
CA TYR A 100 -6.29 3.95 -21.37
C TYR A 100 -6.55 4.17 -22.87
N GLN A 101 -7.67 4.80 -23.21
CA GLN A 101 -8.16 4.93 -24.58
C GLN A 101 -8.76 6.32 -24.83
N GLY A 102 -8.86 6.67 -26.11
CA GLY A 102 -9.50 7.89 -26.59
C GLY A 102 -8.59 9.12 -26.61
N ASN A 103 -9.16 10.26 -26.95
CA ASN A 103 -8.46 11.54 -27.15
C ASN A 103 -7.80 12.09 -25.86
N HIS A 104 -8.12 11.53 -24.70
CA HIS A 104 -7.54 11.89 -23.41
C HIS A 104 -6.28 11.11 -23.08
N ASN A 105 -6.03 9.97 -23.74
CA ASN A 105 -4.79 9.24 -23.56
C ASN A 105 -3.65 9.95 -24.33
N ARG A 106 -2.80 10.65 -23.58
CA ARG A 106 -1.62 11.34 -24.10
C ARG A 106 -0.34 10.51 -24.00
N CYS A 107 -0.44 9.25 -23.57
CA CYS A 107 0.69 8.34 -23.43
C CYS A 107 0.82 7.44 -24.63
N THR A 108 2.05 7.20 -25.05
CA THR A 108 2.36 6.12 -26.00
C THR A 108 2.18 4.76 -25.34
N PRO A 109 1.93 3.67 -26.10
CA PRO A 109 1.89 2.31 -25.55
C PRO A 109 3.13 1.95 -24.74
N GLU A 110 4.30 2.39 -25.18
CA GLU A 110 5.58 2.16 -24.48
C GLU A 110 5.64 2.88 -23.13
N GLN A 111 5.13 4.11 -23.04
CA GLN A 111 5.06 4.87 -21.80
C GLN A 111 4.12 4.20 -20.82
N THR A 112 2.97 3.73 -21.29
CA THR A 112 2.01 2.98 -20.47
C THR A 112 2.63 1.68 -19.96
N LEU A 113 3.27 0.92 -20.84
CA LEU A 113 3.94 -0.33 -20.46
C LEU A 113 5.07 -0.08 -19.42
N ARG A 114 5.87 0.96 -19.61
CA ARG A 114 6.93 1.35 -18.67
C ARG A 114 6.36 1.73 -17.31
N TYR A 115 5.21 2.39 -17.27
CA TYR A 115 4.51 2.74 -16.04
C TYR A 115 4.02 1.50 -15.32
N LEU A 116 3.36 0.56 -16.01
CA LEU A 116 2.88 -0.68 -15.43
C LEU A 116 4.02 -1.60 -14.98
N ASN A 117 5.14 -1.62 -15.71
CA ASN A 117 6.33 -2.41 -15.37
C ASN A 117 7.09 -1.94 -14.11
N ARG A 118 6.69 -0.81 -13.52
CA ARG A 118 7.17 -0.44 -12.18
C ARG A 118 6.71 -1.44 -11.12
N LEU A 119 5.56 -2.08 -11.35
CA LEU A 119 5.02 -3.12 -10.49
C LEU A 119 5.59 -4.49 -10.89
N SER A 120 6.01 -5.27 -9.91
CA SER A 120 6.47 -6.63 -10.19
C SER A 120 5.27 -7.58 -10.29
N GLY A 121 5.32 -8.52 -11.25
CA GLY A 121 4.31 -9.57 -11.37
C GLY A 121 4.10 -10.29 -10.03
N PRO A 122 5.17 -10.79 -9.37
CA PRO A 122 5.04 -11.46 -8.08
C PRO A 122 4.40 -10.64 -6.97
N PHE A 123 4.47 -9.30 -7.02
CA PHE A 123 3.74 -8.45 -6.07
C PHE A 123 2.26 -8.37 -6.42
N LEU A 124 1.93 -8.22 -7.71
CA LEU A 124 0.54 -8.19 -8.18
C LEU A 124 -0.19 -9.50 -7.91
N ASP A 125 0.49 -10.64 -8.00
CA ASP A 125 -0.07 -11.98 -7.71
C ASP A 125 -0.51 -12.15 -6.24
N ARG A 126 -0.21 -11.18 -5.38
CA ARG A 126 -0.64 -11.19 -3.96
C ARG A 126 -1.98 -10.48 -3.73
N PHE A 127 -2.56 -9.91 -4.77
CA PHE A 127 -3.91 -9.36 -4.69
C PHE A 127 -4.93 -10.43 -5.08
N ASP A 128 -5.80 -10.77 -4.14
CA ASP A 128 -6.85 -11.78 -4.33
C ASP A 128 -8.00 -11.26 -5.23
N LEU A 129 -8.15 -9.93 -5.31
CA LEU A 129 -9.23 -9.28 -6.04
C LEU A 129 -8.71 -8.07 -6.80
N SER A 130 -9.05 -7.98 -8.07
CA SER A 130 -8.80 -6.82 -8.93
C SER A 130 -10.11 -6.33 -9.52
N LEU A 131 -10.34 -5.01 -9.42
CA LEU A 131 -11.54 -4.36 -9.94
C LEU A 131 -11.12 -3.25 -10.90
N GLU A 132 -11.72 -3.24 -12.08
CA GLU A 132 -11.63 -2.12 -13.00
C GLU A 132 -12.85 -1.21 -12.80
N ILE A 133 -12.59 0.08 -12.56
CA ILE A 133 -13.63 1.08 -12.37
C ILE A 133 -13.72 1.90 -13.65
N PRO A 134 -14.81 1.76 -14.43
CA PRO A 134 -14.98 2.54 -15.65
C PRO A 134 -15.19 4.02 -15.33
N LEU A 135 -14.82 4.87 -16.27
CA LEU A 135 -15.14 6.30 -16.18
C LEU A 135 -16.66 6.49 -16.12
N PRO A 136 -17.15 7.32 -15.20
CA PRO A 136 -18.56 7.65 -15.18
C PRO A 136 -18.95 8.34 -16.49
N PRO A 137 -20.18 8.09 -17.03
CA PRO A 137 -20.64 8.81 -18.19
C PRO A 137 -20.68 10.33 -17.90
N PRO A 138 -20.44 11.18 -18.91
CA PRO A 138 -20.50 12.62 -18.74
C PRO A 138 -21.87 13.00 -18.16
N ARG A 139 -21.87 13.61 -16.99
CA ARG A 139 -23.10 14.17 -16.43
C ARG A 139 -23.43 15.41 -17.24
N HIS A 140 -24.55 15.38 -17.96
CA HIS A 140 -25.17 16.60 -18.44
C HIS A 140 -25.68 17.32 -17.18
N PHE A 141 -25.05 18.39 -16.82
CA PHE A 141 -25.63 19.35 -15.85
C PHE A 141 -26.74 20.06 -16.59
N GLU A 142 -27.98 19.72 -16.31
CA GLU A 142 -29.15 20.53 -16.61
C GLU A 142 -29.26 21.69 -15.62
#